data_b4eae74c20b2881fd0f514c722d77904
#
_entry.id   b4eae74c20b2881fd0f514c722d77904
#
_cell.length_a   1.000
_cell.length_b   1.000
_cell.length_c   1.000
_cell.angle_alpha   90.00
_cell.angle_beta   90.00
_cell.angle_gamma   90.00
#
_symmetry.space_group_name_H-M   'P 1'
#
loop_
_entity.id
_entity.type
_entity.pdbx_description
1 polymer ?
#
loop_
_entity_poly.entity_id
_entity_poly.type
_entity_poly.pdbx_seq_one_letter_code
_entity_poly.pdbx_strand_id
1 'polypeptide(L)'
;KEISKYAKTVMVRTNLVILAVPAYRDIPELYRDLKVQIVASLPYYNEKVVNKQRGKGVFPKSIEVLQRLNELGYGKEEDLVINLVYNPNGAYLPPKQEALEKTYKKKLFDNFGIVFNNLFAITNNPIGRFSEFLHREDLYADYMNKLFRAYNPATLPGLMCRNMISIGPDGSLYDCDFNLIEKLNVSGEIQHVSQLTKEHIGVRRIRTGMHCYGCTAGAGSS
;
A
#
# COMPACT_ATOMS: atom_id res chain seq x y z
N LYS A 1 6.33 -19.34 -0.68
CA LYS A 1 6.52 -20.58 -1.49
C LYS A 1 5.20 -21.30 -1.76
N GLU A 2 4.38 -21.61 -0.74
CA GLU A 2 3.13 -22.36 -1.00
C GLU A 2 2.17 -21.59 -1.90
N ILE A 3 1.90 -20.32 -1.60
CA ILE A 3 0.99 -19.48 -2.40
C ILE A 3 1.42 -19.38 -3.86
N SER A 4 2.73 -19.29 -4.16
CA SER A 4 3.23 -19.17 -5.52
C SER A 4 2.96 -20.40 -6.41
N LYS A 5 2.58 -21.54 -5.83
CA LYS A 5 2.17 -22.72 -6.59
C LYS A 5 0.78 -22.59 -7.22
N TYR A 6 -0.07 -21.70 -6.66
CA TYR A 6 -1.49 -21.59 -7.02
C TYR A 6 -1.84 -20.21 -7.57
N ALA A 7 -1.11 -19.19 -7.17
CA ALA A 7 -1.38 -17.81 -7.58
C ALA A 7 -0.68 -17.50 -8.92
N LYS A 8 -1.41 -16.80 -9.80
CA LYS A 8 -0.84 -16.27 -11.06
C LYS A 8 0.24 -15.22 -10.77
N THR A 9 0.05 -14.42 -9.72
CA THR A 9 0.97 -13.38 -9.29
C THR A 9 0.98 -13.35 -7.77
N VAL A 10 2.16 -13.28 -7.17
CA VAL A 10 2.32 -13.03 -5.74
C VAL A 10 2.88 -11.63 -5.56
N MET A 11 2.26 -10.85 -4.69
CA MET A 11 2.69 -9.50 -4.36
C MET A 11 2.94 -9.40 -2.85
N VAL A 12 3.98 -8.67 -2.46
CA VAL A 12 4.26 -8.35 -1.06
C VAL A 12 4.30 -6.84 -0.86
N ARG A 13 3.71 -6.37 0.26
CA ARG A 13 3.88 -4.99 0.72
C ARG A 13 4.92 -4.96 1.83
N THR A 14 5.88 -4.04 1.73
CA THR A 14 6.99 -3.95 2.67
C THR A 14 7.28 -2.49 3.07
N ASN A 15 7.77 -2.32 4.30
CA ASN A 15 8.35 -1.06 4.77
C ASN A 15 9.84 -0.94 4.44
N LEU A 16 10.40 -1.86 3.66
CA LEU A 16 11.81 -2.02 3.30
C LEU A 16 12.72 -2.39 4.47
N VAL A 17 12.67 -1.65 5.58
CA VAL A 17 13.60 -1.82 6.72
C VAL A 17 13.59 -3.24 7.28
N ILE A 18 12.46 -3.94 7.20
CA ILE A 18 12.37 -5.34 7.63
C ILE A 18 13.35 -6.24 6.86
N LEU A 19 13.60 -5.94 5.58
CA LEU A 19 14.52 -6.71 4.74
C LEU A 19 16.00 -6.44 5.05
N ALA A 20 16.30 -5.39 5.85
CA ALA A 20 17.63 -5.12 6.37
C ALA A 20 17.92 -5.84 7.70
N VAL A 21 16.92 -6.47 8.31
CA VAL A 21 17.09 -7.23 9.56
C VAL A 21 17.79 -8.56 9.25
N PRO A 22 18.84 -8.96 10.01
CA PRO A 22 19.62 -10.17 9.73
C PRO A 22 18.79 -11.45 9.57
N ALA A 23 17.71 -11.61 10.36
CA ALA A 23 16.81 -12.77 10.26
C ALA A 23 16.05 -12.86 8.92
N TYR A 24 15.97 -11.78 8.15
CA TYR A 24 15.22 -11.71 6.89
C TYR A 24 16.11 -11.38 5.69
N ARG A 25 17.42 -11.46 5.87
CA ARG A 25 18.41 -11.08 4.86
C ARG A 25 18.29 -11.86 3.55
N ASP A 26 17.82 -13.10 3.58
CA ASP A 26 17.71 -13.97 2.39
C ASP A 26 16.32 -13.86 1.71
N ILE A 27 15.43 -13.03 2.25
CA ILE A 27 14.08 -12.82 1.69
C ILE A 27 14.11 -12.14 0.31
N PRO A 28 14.96 -11.12 0.03
CA PRO A 28 15.05 -10.52 -1.30
C PRO A 28 15.37 -11.52 -2.41
N GLU A 29 16.30 -12.46 -2.18
CA GLU A 29 16.64 -13.52 -3.11
C GLU A 29 15.47 -14.48 -3.31
N LEU A 30 14.79 -14.88 -2.24
CA LEU A 30 13.59 -15.69 -2.32
C LEU A 30 12.48 -15.00 -3.13
N TYR A 31 12.31 -13.69 -2.98
CA TYR A 31 11.34 -12.92 -3.76
C TYR A 31 11.70 -12.90 -5.25
N ARG A 32 12.97 -12.71 -5.59
CA ARG A 32 13.47 -12.80 -6.96
C ARG A 32 13.17 -14.17 -7.56
N ASP A 33 13.56 -15.26 -6.89
CA ASP A 33 13.45 -16.63 -7.38
C ASP A 33 11.99 -17.05 -7.62
N LEU A 34 11.06 -16.46 -6.84
CA LEU A 34 9.62 -16.69 -6.97
C LEU A 34 8.90 -15.59 -7.79
N LYS A 35 9.63 -14.64 -8.38
CA LYS A 35 9.11 -13.50 -9.15
C LYS A 35 8.02 -12.74 -8.38
N VAL A 36 8.22 -12.54 -7.07
CA VAL A 36 7.29 -11.82 -6.21
C VAL A 36 7.33 -10.34 -6.56
N GLN A 37 6.20 -9.74 -6.88
CA GLN A 37 6.11 -8.29 -7.07
C GLN A 37 6.20 -7.58 -5.71
N ILE A 38 6.96 -6.50 -5.66
CA ILE A 38 7.20 -5.74 -4.43
C ILE A 38 6.49 -4.40 -4.50
N VAL A 39 5.71 -4.09 -3.47
CA VAL A 39 5.12 -2.77 -3.23
C VAL A 39 5.74 -2.19 -1.97
N ALA A 40 6.65 -1.25 -2.14
CA ALA A 40 7.48 -0.74 -1.07
C ALA A 40 7.05 0.68 -0.63
N SER A 41 6.86 0.87 0.65
CA SER A 41 6.51 2.18 1.20
C SER A 41 7.75 3.05 1.35
N LEU A 42 7.91 4.05 0.48
CA LEU A 42 8.92 5.11 0.62
C LEU A 42 8.21 6.48 0.62
N PRO A 43 7.86 7.03 1.79
CA PRO A 43 6.99 8.20 1.89
C PRO A 43 7.60 9.47 1.29
N TYR A 44 8.92 9.55 1.15
CA TYR A 44 9.59 10.63 0.43
C TYR A 44 10.99 10.22 -0.02
N TYR A 45 11.57 10.96 -0.96
CA TYR A 45 12.92 10.78 -1.50
C TYR A 45 13.99 11.58 -0.75
N ASN A 46 13.67 12.13 0.43
CA ASN A 46 14.57 12.94 1.24
C ASN A 46 14.58 12.46 2.69
N GLU A 47 15.78 12.28 3.25
CA GLU A 47 16.00 11.73 4.58
C GLU A 47 15.29 12.52 5.69
N LYS A 48 15.36 13.87 5.67
CA LYS A 48 14.76 14.71 6.72
C LYS A 48 13.26 14.48 6.82
N VAL A 49 12.58 14.35 5.68
CA VAL A 49 11.13 14.13 5.62
C VAL A 49 10.77 12.73 6.09
N VAL A 50 11.50 11.70 5.63
CA VAL A 50 11.26 10.32 6.04
C VAL A 50 11.54 10.12 7.53
N ASN A 51 12.63 10.68 8.03
CA ASN A 51 12.98 10.58 9.46
C ASN A 51 11.94 11.25 10.37
N LYS A 52 11.33 12.35 9.93
CA LYS A 52 10.23 12.99 10.67
C LYS A 52 8.98 12.10 10.74
N GLN A 53 8.70 11.35 9.68
CA GLN A 53 7.49 10.50 9.59
C GLN A 53 7.68 9.10 10.16
N ARG A 54 8.88 8.52 10.07
CA ARG A 54 9.15 7.10 10.36
C ARG A 54 10.27 6.85 11.37
N GLY A 55 10.94 7.90 11.83
CA GLY A 55 12.06 7.80 12.77
C GLY A 55 13.43 7.82 12.10
N LYS A 56 14.46 8.09 12.90
CA LYS A 56 15.86 8.18 12.45
C LYS A 56 16.37 6.84 11.91
N GLY A 57 17.16 6.89 10.86
CA GLY A 57 17.82 5.73 10.27
C GLY A 57 16.93 4.87 9.36
N VAL A 58 15.64 5.19 9.22
CA VAL A 58 14.74 4.47 8.30
C VAL A 58 15.10 4.74 6.84
N PHE A 59 15.41 5.99 6.50
CA PHE A 59 15.72 6.36 5.13
C PHE A 59 16.98 5.67 4.58
N PRO A 60 18.17 5.75 5.21
CA PRO A 60 19.36 5.09 4.68
C PRO A 60 19.19 3.57 4.55
N LYS A 61 18.55 2.91 5.52
CA LYS A 61 18.23 1.46 5.40
C LYS A 61 17.29 1.15 4.24
N SER A 62 16.31 2.03 3.99
CA SER A 62 15.40 1.85 2.85
C SER A 62 16.12 2.00 1.52
N ILE A 63 17.07 2.94 1.42
CA ILE A 63 17.91 3.13 0.23
C ILE A 63 18.80 1.92 -0.02
N GLU A 64 19.50 1.42 1.02
CA GLU A 64 20.31 0.20 0.95
C GLU A 64 19.52 -1.00 0.43
N VAL A 65 18.33 -1.23 0.97
CA VAL A 65 17.45 -2.33 0.53
C VAL A 65 17.00 -2.14 -0.91
N LEU A 66 16.64 -0.91 -1.32
CA LEU A 66 16.26 -0.64 -2.73
C LEU A 66 17.41 -0.87 -3.69
N GLN A 67 18.65 -0.46 -3.33
CA GLN A 67 19.84 -0.72 -4.14
C GLN A 67 20.09 -2.23 -4.29
N ARG A 68 20.02 -2.98 -3.19
CA ARG A 68 20.13 -4.45 -3.22
C ARG A 68 19.05 -5.10 -4.09
N LEU A 69 17.81 -4.64 -4.01
CA LEU A 69 16.73 -5.15 -4.87
C LEU A 69 17.01 -4.84 -6.35
N ASN A 70 17.55 -3.66 -6.67
CA ASN A 70 17.98 -3.32 -8.02
C ASN A 70 19.19 -4.17 -8.51
N GLU A 71 20.10 -4.58 -7.62
CA GLU A 71 21.18 -5.52 -7.94
C GLU A 71 20.63 -6.91 -8.28
N LEU A 72 19.54 -7.32 -7.63
CA LEU A 72 18.82 -8.56 -7.90
C LEU A 72 17.94 -8.51 -9.16
N GLY A 73 17.86 -7.37 -9.87
CA GLY A 73 17.10 -7.20 -11.11
C GLY A 73 15.77 -6.47 -10.96
N TYR A 74 15.28 -6.22 -9.74
CA TYR A 74 14.03 -5.50 -9.53
C TYR A 74 14.06 -4.10 -10.13
N GLY A 75 12.96 -3.71 -10.82
CA GLY A 75 12.86 -2.43 -11.52
C GLY A 75 13.64 -2.34 -12.83
N LYS A 76 14.41 -3.39 -13.19
CA LYS A 76 15.22 -3.49 -14.41
C LYS A 76 14.76 -4.62 -15.33
N GLU A 77 14.41 -5.77 -14.77
CA GLU A 77 13.91 -6.93 -15.49
C GLU A 77 12.38 -6.93 -15.54
N GLU A 78 11.79 -7.40 -16.63
CA GLU A 78 10.34 -7.35 -16.88
C GLU A 78 9.52 -8.06 -15.79
N ASP A 79 9.98 -9.21 -15.32
CA ASP A 79 9.30 -10.05 -14.33
C ASP A 79 9.56 -9.61 -12.88
N LEU A 80 10.57 -8.76 -12.63
CA LEU A 80 10.97 -8.33 -11.29
C LEU A 80 10.48 -6.91 -11.00
N VAL A 81 9.18 -6.81 -10.72
CA VAL A 81 8.48 -5.54 -10.53
C VAL A 81 8.65 -5.02 -9.11
N ILE A 82 9.12 -3.78 -8.98
CA ILE A 82 9.08 -3.02 -7.73
C ILE A 82 8.35 -1.68 -7.93
N ASN A 83 7.29 -1.49 -7.15
CA ASN A 83 6.53 -0.25 -7.11
C ASN A 83 6.74 0.45 -5.76
N LEU A 84 6.78 1.77 -5.79
CA LEU A 84 6.86 2.57 -4.57
C LEU A 84 5.50 3.15 -4.20
N VAL A 85 5.29 3.36 -2.91
CA VAL A 85 4.08 4.01 -2.37
C VAL A 85 4.47 5.30 -1.66
N TYR A 86 3.85 6.39 -2.10
CA TYR A 86 3.85 7.68 -1.43
C TYR A 86 2.56 7.86 -0.62
N ASN A 87 2.70 8.32 0.60
CA ASN A 87 1.62 8.80 1.44
C ASN A 87 1.91 10.23 1.91
N PRO A 88 0.96 11.17 1.84
CA PRO A 88 1.12 12.49 2.42
C PRO A 88 1.45 12.42 3.92
N ASN A 89 2.34 13.29 4.38
CA ASN A 89 2.63 13.41 5.82
C ASN A 89 1.68 14.44 6.45
N GLY A 90 0.44 14.04 6.75
CA GLY A 90 -0.55 14.91 7.38
C GLY A 90 -1.94 14.87 6.72
N ALA A 91 -2.78 15.82 7.10
CA ALA A 91 -4.19 15.92 6.73
C ALA A 91 -4.41 16.65 5.39
N TYR A 92 -3.79 16.16 4.31
CA TYR A 92 -3.94 16.69 2.95
C TYR A 92 -3.91 15.57 1.90
N LEU A 93 -4.42 15.89 0.73
CA LEU A 93 -4.45 14.97 -0.40
C LEU A 93 -3.08 14.90 -1.09
N PRO A 94 -2.73 13.76 -1.72
CA PRO A 94 -1.51 13.67 -2.50
C PRO A 94 -1.57 14.60 -3.72
N PRO A 95 -0.42 15.07 -4.23
CA PRO A 95 -0.35 15.77 -5.50
C PRO A 95 -0.64 14.81 -6.68
N LYS A 96 -0.74 15.37 -7.90
CA LYS A 96 -0.92 14.55 -9.11
C LYS A 96 0.19 13.50 -9.24
N GLN A 97 -0.20 12.25 -9.41
CA GLN A 97 0.69 11.09 -9.39
C GLN A 97 1.81 11.19 -10.43
N GLU A 98 1.51 11.53 -11.68
CA GLU A 98 2.48 11.60 -12.77
C GLU A 98 3.65 12.55 -12.48
N ALA A 99 3.36 13.76 -11.98
CA ALA A 99 4.36 14.76 -11.65
C ALA A 99 5.25 14.29 -10.47
N LEU A 100 4.61 13.65 -9.48
CA LEU A 100 5.30 13.11 -8.32
C LEU A 100 6.20 11.93 -8.71
N GLU A 101 5.70 11.00 -9.52
CA GLU A 101 6.46 9.85 -10.02
C GLU A 101 7.70 10.28 -10.80
N LYS A 102 7.55 11.24 -11.72
CA LYS A 102 8.68 11.80 -12.47
C LYS A 102 9.76 12.38 -11.54
N THR A 103 9.32 13.08 -10.49
CA THR A 103 10.24 13.65 -9.49
C THR A 103 10.94 12.57 -8.69
N TYR A 104 10.21 11.52 -8.25
CA TYR A 104 10.78 10.39 -7.52
C TYR A 104 11.81 9.65 -8.38
N LYS A 105 11.46 9.29 -9.62
CA LYS A 105 12.37 8.62 -10.57
C LYS A 105 13.66 9.40 -10.73
N LYS A 106 13.54 10.72 -11.02
CA LYS A 106 14.71 11.57 -11.17
C LYS A 106 15.56 11.62 -9.89
N LYS A 107 14.96 11.93 -8.74
CA LYS A 107 15.69 12.12 -7.48
C LYS A 107 16.33 10.85 -6.94
N LEU A 108 15.66 9.71 -7.04
CA LEU A 108 16.20 8.44 -6.58
C LEU A 108 17.31 7.93 -7.52
N PHE A 109 17.17 8.16 -8.82
CA PHE A 109 18.22 7.81 -9.77
C PHE A 109 19.45 8.70 -9.63
N ASP A 110 19.29 10.02 -9.65
CA ASP A 110 20.41 10.98 -9.60
C ASP A 110 21.23 10.85 -8.30
N ASN A 111 20.56 10.60 -7.16
CA ASN A 111 21.22 10.57 -5.86
C ASN A 111 21.70 9.17 -5.43
N PHE A 112 21.06 8.10 -5.88
CA PHE A 112 21.29 6.76 -5.35
C PHE A 112 21.38 5.66 -6.41
N GLY A 113 21.20 5.97 -7.70
CA GLY A 113 21.18 5.00 -8.79
C GLY A 113 19.97 4.05 -8.77
N ILE A 114 18.91 4.39 -8.00
CA ILE A 114 17.74 3.53 -7.81
C ILE A 114 16.74 3.72 -8.94
N VAL A 115 16.27 2.58 -9.47
CA VAL A 115 15.17 2.49 -10.44
C VAL A 115 13.99 1.73 -9.85
N PHE A 116 12.78 2.04 -10.32
CA PHE A 116 11.54 1.36 -9.93
C PHE A 116 10.49 1.50 -11.05
N ASN A 117 9.47 0.64 -11.05
CA ASN A 117 8.47 0.62 -12.12
C ASN A 117 7.47 1.77 -12.00
N ASN A 118 6.67 1.81 -10.93
CA ASN A 118 5.63 2.81 -10.74
C ASN A 118 5.64 3.39 -9.33
N LEU A 119 5.12 4.62 -9.20
CA LEU A 119 4.80 5.24 -7.92
C LEU A 119 3.29 5.27 -7.73
N PHE A 120 2.81 4.77 -6.60
CA PHE A 120 1.41 4.93 -6.19
C PHE A 120 1.30 6.05 -5.16
N ALA A 121 0.66 7.14 -5.54
CA ALA A 121 0.36 8.24 -4.63
C ALA A 121 -1.01 8.01 -4.02
N ILE A 122 -1.05 7.48 -2.80
CA ILE A 122 -2.30 7.08 -2.14
C ILE A 122 -2.76 8.13 -1.13
N THR A 123 -4.07 8.39 -1.12
CA THR A 123 -4.73 9.22 -0.11
C THR A 123 -4.70 8.50 1.24
N ASN A 124 -4.38 9.21 2.32
CA ASN A 124 -4.44 8.62 3.66
C ASN A 124 -5.89 8.34 4.05
N ASN A 125 -6.17 7.10 4.45
CA ASN A 125 -7.46 6.75 5.03
C ASN A 125 -7.51 7.14 6.51
N PRO A 126 -8.63 7.73 6.99
CA PRO A 126 -8.80 8.17 8.39
C PRO A 126 -9.08 6.98 9.32
N ILE A 127 -8.15 6.02 9.39
CA ILE A 127 -8.22 4.78 10.18
C ILE A 127 -6.95 4.58 11.01
N GLY A 128 -7.02 3.74 12.04
CA GLY A 128 -5.90 3.36 12.89
C GLY A 128 -5.12 4.58 13.39
N ARG A 129 -3.80 4.51 13.38
CA ARG A 129 -2.90 5.58 13.90
C ARG A 129 -3.10 6.94 13.22
N PHE A 130 -3.54 6.98 11.96
CA PHE A 130 -3.81 8.25 11.31
C PHE A 130 -5.11 8.88 11.80
N SER A 131 -6.15 8.09 12.07
CA SER A 131 -7.37 8.55 12.75
C SER A 131 -7.06 9.09 14.15
N GLU A 132 -6.24 8.37 14.93
CA GLU A 132 -5.79 8.84 16.26
C GLU A 132 -5.06 10.18 16.17
N PHE A 133 -4.17 10.34 15.18
CA PHE A 133 -3.49 11.61 14.90
C PHE A 133 -4.50 12.73 14.58
N LEU A 134 -5.44 12.47 13.68
CA LEU A 134 -6.45 13.46 13.29
C LEU A 134 -7.31 13.92 14.47
N HIS A 135 -7.70 13.01 15.36
CA HIS A 135 -8.47 13.36 16.57
C HIS A 135 -7.62 14.13 17.59
N ARG A 136 -6.37 13.72 17.82
CA ARG A 136 -5.47 14.41 18.75
C ARG A 136 -5.18 15.85 18.34
N GLU A 137 -5.05 16.12 17.03
CA GLU A 137 -4.75 17.43 16.46
C GLU A 137 -6.04 18.24 16.11
N ASP A 138 -7.22 17.74 16.46
CA ASP A 138 -8.53 18.34 16.12
C ASP A 138 -8.73 18.58 14.60
N LEU A 139 -8.19 17.67 13.77
CA LEU A 139 -8.21 17.77 12.31
C LEU A 139 -9.20 16.80 11.63
N TYR A 140 -9.88 15.94 12.40
CA TYR A 140 -10.69 14.87 11.82
C TYR A 140 -11.84 15.40 10.96
N ALA A 141 -12.64 16.34 11.48
CA ALA A 141 -13.76 16.91 10.74
C ALA A 141 -13.31 17.62 9.47
N ASP A 142 -12.24 18.43 9.56
CA ASP A 142 -11.69 19.14 8.40
C ASP A 142 -11.14 18.19 7.35
N TYR A 143 -10.48 17.12 7.77
CA TYR A 143 -9.96 16.12 6.83
C TYR A 143 -11.09 15.35 6.16
N MET A 144 -12.12 14.93 6.88
CA MET A 144 -13.30 14.29 6.29
C MET A 144 -14.00 15.21 5.28
N ASN A 145 -14.12 16.50 5.59
CA ASN A 145 -14.67 17.49 4.65
C ASN A 145 -13.80 17.61 3.36
N LYS A 146 -12.47 17.56 3.49
CA LYS A 146 -11.57 17.56 2.33
C LYS A 146 -11.78 16.31 1.46
N LEU A 147 -11.88 15.12 2.07
CA LEU A 147 -12.15 13.87 1.36
C LEU A 147 -13.49 13.94 0.63
N PHE A 148 -14.55 14.38 1.32
CA PHE A 148 -15.89 14.50 0.76
C PHE A 148 -15.93 15.47 -0.45
N ARG A 149 -15.32 16.64 -0.32
CA ARG A 149 -15.25 17.63 -1.42
C ARG A 149 -14.40 17.15 -2.60
N ALA A 150 -13.45 16.25 -2.36
CA ALA A 150 -12.59 15.68 -3.39
C ALA A 150 -13.15 14.38 -3.98
N TYR A 151 -14.41 14.03 -3.67
CA TYR A 151 -15.05 12.83 -4.22
C TYR A 151 -14.95 12.77 -5.74
N ASN A 152 -14.46 11.65 -6.24
CA ASN A 152 -14.25 11.40 -7.66
C ASN A 152 -14.91 10.08 -8.08
N PRO A 153 -16.06 10.12 -8.76
CA PRO A 153 -16.75 8.90 -9.18
C PRO A 153 -15.95 8.07 -10.18
N ALA A 154 -14.96 8.63 -10.86
CA ALA A 154 -14.11 7.90 -11.79
C ALA A 154 -13.23 6.84 -11.10
N THR A 155 -13.04 6.93 -9.79
CA THR A 155 -12.31 5.91 -9.00
C THR A 155 -13.13 4.65 -8.75
N LEU A 156 -14.47 4.73 -8.78
CA LEU A 156 -15.36 3.63 -8.39
C LEU A 156 -15.12 2.30 -9.13
N PRO A 157 -14.90 2.28 -10.46
CA PRO A 157 -14.65 1.03 -11.18
C PRO A 157 -13.36 0.32 -10.75
N GLY A 158 -12.34 1.09 -10.33
CA GLY A 158 -11.02 0.60 -9.96
C GLY A 158 -10.84 0.26 -8.47
N LEU A 159 -11.87 0.41 -7.63
CA LEU A 159 -11.74 0.14 -6.20
C LEU A 159 -11.38 -1.32 -5.94
N MET A 160 -10.31 -1.56 -5.18
CA MET A 160 -9.82 -2.91 -4.83
C MET A 160 -10.89 -3.77 -4.18
N CYS A 161 -11.72 -3.22 -3.29
CA CYS A 161 -12.78 -3.96 -2.60
C CYS A 161 -13.80 -4.63 -3.53
N ARG A 162 -13.88 -4.21 -4.79
CA ARG A 162 -14.75 -4.84 -5.81
C ARG A 162 -14.20 -6.19 -6.30
N ASN A 163 -12.88 -6.36 -6.27
CA ASN A 163 -12.19 -7.49 -6.90
C ASN A 163 -11.28 -8.27 -5.94
N MET A 164 -11.26 -7.91 -4.64
CA MET A 164 -10.43 -8.58 -3.64
C MET A 164 -11.24 -9.04 -2.44
N ILE A 165 -10.67 -9.95 -1.69
CA ILE A 165 -11.05 -10.32 -0.32
C ILE A 165 -9.78 -10.28 0.52
N SER A 166 -9.83 -9.62 1.66
CA SER A 166 -8.79 -9.67 2.68
C SER A 166 -9.14 -10.73 3.71
N ILE A 167 -8.15 -11.53 4.08
CA ILE A 167 -8.30 -12.61 5.06
C ILE A 167 -7.51 -12.24 6.29
N GLY A 168 -8.17 -12.17 7.43
CA GLY A 168 -7.56 -11.93 8.73
C GLY A 168 -6.69 -13.11 9.19
N PRO A 169 -5.82 -12.91 10.20
CA PRO A 169 -4.98 -13.97 10.75
C PRO A 169 -5.77 -15.14 11.34
N ASP A 170 -7.01 -14.89 11.75
CA ASP A 170 -7.97 -15.85 12.29
C ASP A 170 -8.84 -16.51 11.19
N GLY A 171 -8.62 -16.17 9.92
CA GLY A 171 -9.41 -16.65 8.79
C GLY A 171 -10.67 -15.85 8.49
N SER A 172 -10.99 -14.81 9.25
CA SER A 172 -12.13 -13.93 9.01
C SER A 172 -12.00 -13.18 7.69
N LEU A 173 -13.13 -12.95 7.01
CA LEU A 173 -13.19 -12.33 5.69
C LEU A 173 -13.57 -10.85 5.76
N TYR A 174 -12.92 -10.05 4.93
CA TYR A 174 -13.14 -8.61 4.80
C TYR A 174 -13.14 -8.20 3.32
N ASP A 175 -13.90 -7.16 2.96
CA ASP A 175 -13.94 -6.67 1.58
C ASP A 175 -12.64 -6.01 1.12
N CYS A 176 -11.85 -5.46 2.06
CA CYS A 176 -10.55 -4.87 1.81
C CYS A 176 -9.71 -4.78 3.10
N ASP A 177 -8.43 -4.40 2.97
CA ASP A 177 -7.50 -4.22 4.08
C ASP A 177 -7.96 -3.14 5.08
N PHE A 178 -8.65 -2.11 4.60
CA PHE A 178 -9.17 -1.05 5.47
C PHE A 178 -10.33 -1.55 6.32
N ASN A 179 -11.25 -2.34 5.74
CA ASN A 179 -12.31 -3.02 6.47
C ASN A 179 -11.72 -3.99 7.52
N LEU A 180 -10.61 -4.66 7.20
CA LEU A 180 -9.92 -5.52 8.16
C LEU A 180 -9.40 -4.70 9.37
N ILE A 181 -8.79 -3.54 9.15
CA ILE A 181 -8.33 -2.64 10.22
C ILE A 181 -9.50 -2.17 11.08
N GLU A 182 -10.63 -1.83 10.45
CA GLU A 182 -11.84 -1.37 11.12
C GLU A 182 -12.71 -2.53 11.67
N LYS A 183 -12.26 -3.78 11.54
CA LYS A 183 -12.99 -4.99 11.95
C LYS A 183 -14.39 -5.10 11.35
N LEU A 184 -14.52 -4.64 10.12
CA LEU A 184 -15.77 -4.63 9.36
C LEU A 184 -15.81 -5.83 8.42
N ASN A 185 -16.25 -7.00 8.92
CA ASN A 185 -16.33 -8.23 8.15
C ASN A 185 -17.22 -8.10 6.90
N VAL A 186 -17.07 -8.98 5.92
CA VAL A 186 -17.95 -9.07 4.76
C VAL A 186 -19.43 -9.21 5.17
N SER A 187 -20.35 -8.83 4.30
CA SER A 187 -21.77 -9.03 4.53
C SER A 187 -22.19 -10.47 4.22
N GLY A 188 -23.24 -10.95 4.88
CA GLY A 188 -23.80 -12.30 4.67
C GLY A 188 -23.32 -13.34 5.68
N GLU A 189 -23.63 -14.61 5.41
CA GLU A 189 -23.39 -15.72 6.34
C GLU A 189 -21.97 -16.29 6.25
N ILE A 190 -21.30 -16.14 5.09
CA ILE A 190 -19.95 -16.63 4.85
C ILE A 190 -18.95 -15.61 5.42
N GLN A 191 -18.45 -15.87 6.61
CA GLN A 191 -17.58 -14.97 7.37
C GLN A 191 -16.14 -15.48 7.49
N HIS A 192 -15.88 -16.73 7.12
CA HIS A 192 -14.57 -17.36 7.31
C HIS A 192 -14.08 -18.02 6.02
N VAL A 193 -12.76 -18.01 5.81
CA VAL A 193 -12.12 -18.53 4.58
C VAL A 193 -12.43 -20.01 4.32
N SER A 194 -12.63 -20.82 5.37
CA SER A 194 -13.00 -22.25 5.22
C SER A 194 -14.37 -22.48 4.58
N GLN A 195 -15.22 -21.46 4.56
CA GLN A 195 -16.57 -21.49 3.98
C GLN A 195 -16.60 -20.89 2.57
N LEU A 196 -15.50 -20.23 2.14
CA LEU A 196 -15.45 -19.47 0.91
C LEU A 196 -15.36 -20.38 -0.31
N THR A 197 -16.29 -20.22 -1.26
CA THR A 197 -16.24 -20.86 -2.58
C THR A 197 -16.16 -19.81 -3.68
N LYS A 198 -15.91 -20.22 -4.94
CA LYS A 198 -15.84 -19.30 -6.09
C LYS A 198 -17.15 -18.56 -6.32
N GLU A 199 -18.29 -19.20 -6.07
CA GLU A 199 -19.63 -18.64 -6.24
C GLU A 199 -19.87 -17.45 -5.30
N HIS A 200 -19.28 -17.49 -4.09
CA HIS A 200 -19.44 -16.43 -3.08
C HIS A 200 -18.65 -15.15 -3.39
N ILE A 201 -17.58 -15.22 -4.20
CA ILE A 201 -16.68 -14.09 -4.43
C ILE A 201 -17.36 -12.98 -5.25
N GLY A 202 -18.23 -13.34 -6.22
CA GLY A 202 -18.79 -12.42 -7.21
C GLY A 202 -20.07 -11.69 -6.81
N VAL A 203 -20.78 -12.15 -5.76
CA VAL A 203 -22.16 -11.70 -5.45
C VAL A 203 -22.32 -11.01 -4.10
N ARG A 204 -21.23 -10.71 -3.41
CA ARG A 204 -21.30 -10.08 -2.09
C ARG A 204 -21.57 -8.57 -2.18
N ARG A 205 -22.35 -8.07 -1.21
CA ARG A 205 -22.51 -6.63 -0.99
C ARG A 205 -21.32 -6.11 -0.17
N ILE A 206 -20.54 -5.18 -0.74
CA ILE A 206 -19.40 -4.57 -0.08
C ILE A 206 -19.89 -3.71 1.09
N ARG A 207 -19.33 -3.91 2.28
CA ARG A 207 -19.59 -3.07 3.44
C ARG A 207 -18.73 -1.81 3.38
N THR A 208 -19.39 -0.67 3.59
CA THR A 208 -18.75 0.65 3.51
C THR A 208 -18.77 1.36 4.86
N GLY A 209 -17.81 2.27 5.06
CA GLY A 209 -17.71 3.13 6.21
C GLY A 209 -17.12 4.50 5.84
N MET A 210 -16.91 5.36 6.82
CA MET A 210 -16.37 6.71 6.61
C MET A 210 -14.97 6.68 5.95
N HIS A 211 -14.19 5.65 6.20
CA HIS A 211 -12.87 5.48 5.58
C HIS A 211 -12.92 5.32 4.05
N CYS A 212 -14.06 4.85 3.49
CA CYS A 212 -14.22 4.69 2.03
C CYS A 212 -14.08 6.01 1.27
N TYR A 213 -14.29 7.16 1.91
CA TYR A 213 -14.02 8.47 1.29
C TYR A 213 -12.54 8.62 0.92
N GLY A 214 -11.61 8.01 1.65
CA GLY A 214 -10.20 8.01 1.28
C GLY A 214 -9.94 7.31 -0.07
N CYS A 215 -10.65 6.22 -0.35
CA CYS A 215 -10.53 5.48 -1.63
C CYS A 215 -11.18 6.20 -2.81
N THR A 216 -12.09 7.15 -2.55
CA THR A 216 -12.84 7.86 -3.59
C THR A 216 -12.46 9.34 -3.71
N ALA A 217 -11.53 9.83 -2.90
CA ALA A 217 -11.06 11.21 -2.97
C ALA A 217 -9.86 11.36 -3.93
N GLY A 218 -9.95 12.30 -4.87
CA GLY A 218 -8.88 12.58 -5.83
C GLY A 218 -8.55 11.40 -6.74
N ALA A 219 -7.33 10.86 -6.64
CA ALA A 219 -6.91 9.64 -7.36
C ALA A 219 -7.24 8.35 -6.58
N GLY A 220 -7.76 8.48 -5.36
CA GLY A 220 -8.06 7.36 -4.48
C GLY A 220 -6.88 6.86 -3.65
N SER A 221 -7.09 5.74 -2.94
CA SER A 221 -6.07 5.03 -2.15
C SER A 221 -6.09 3.51 -2.36
N SER A 222 -6.66 3.08 -3.47
CA SER A 222 -6.75 1.65 -3.83
C SER A 222 -6.20 1.40 -5.23
#